data_a1fcf66f56028b69abdadbe3a725f412
#
_entry.id   a1fcf66f56028b69abdadbe3a725f412
#
_cell.length_a   1.000
_cell.length_b   1.000
_cell.length_c   1.000
_cell.angle_alpha   90.00
_cell.angle_beta   90.00
_cell.angle_gamma   90.00
#
_symmetry.space_group_name_H-M   'P 1'
#
loop_
_entity.id
_entity.type
_entity.pdbx_description
1 polymer ?
#
loop_
_entity_poly.entity_id
_entity_poly.type
_entity_poly.pdbx_seq_one_letter_code
_entity_poly.pdbx_strand_id
1 'polypeptide(L)'
;QMCKETDPKFSLKPVAEALSERLGQFVALAGDVSGEDAHERANGLTDGEILLLENVRFDPRETSKDENERGEFAAELAALAADNGAFVSDGFGVVHRAQASVYDVAQKLPAYAGYLVEKEVSTLSSVKDDPAHPYVVVLGGSKVSDKLGVIEALAAKADKVVIGGGMCYTFLAAQGHNVQESLLQEDICLLYTSPSPRDL
;
A
#
# COMPACT_ATOMS: atom_id res chain seq x y z
N GLN A 1 9.07 17.34 0.39
CA GLN A 1 9.12 17.29 1.86
C GLN A 1 8.21 16.15 2.28
N MET A 2 8.82 15.03 2.66
CA MET A 2 8.06 13.98 3.36
C MET A 2 7.48 14.61 4.62
N CYS A 3 6.16 14.55 4.78
CA CYS A 3 5.51 14.90 6.03
C CYS A 3 6.18 14.05 7.12
N LYS A 4 6.71 14.71 8.15
CA LYS A 4 7.22 13.99 9.31
C LYS A 4 6.01 13.47 10.06
N GLU A 5 5.61 12.25 9.75
CA GLU A 5 4.47 11.55 10.36
C GLU A 5 4.65 11.31 11.87
N THR A 6 5.76 11.79 12.43
CA THR A 6 6.12 11.74 13.86
C THR A 6 5.70 12.98 14.66
N ASP A 7 5.00 13.94 14.05
CA ASP A 7 4.52 15.15 14.75
C ASP A 7 3.29 14.77 15.61
N PRO A 8 3.21 15.19 16.89
CA PRO A 8 2.07 14.95 17.79
C PRO A 8 0.70 15.35 17.22
N LYS A 9 0.66 16.29 16.24
CA LYS A 9 -0.58 16.63 15.51
C LYS A 9 -1.18 15.47 14.71
N PHE A 10 -0.40 14.40 14.46
CA PHE A 10 -0.85 13.17 13.80
C PHE A 10 -1.27 12.08 14.80
N SER A 11 -1.52 12.43 16.07
CA SER A 11 -2.13 11.53 17.03
C SER A 11 -3.45 10.96 16.49
N LEU A 12 -3.72 9.70 16.79
CA LEU A 12 -4.94 9.00 16.39
C LEU A 12 -6.15 9.32 17.27
N LYS A 13 -6.05 10.31 18.20
CA LYS A 13 -7.17 10.71 19.04
C LYS A 13 -8.45 11.05 18.25
N PRO A 14 -8.41 11.87 17.18
CA PRO A 14 -9.62 12.14 16.37
C PRO A 14 -10.16 10.89 15.67
N VAL A 15 -9.29 9.92 15.40
CA VAL A 15 -9.68 8.64 14.80
C VAL A 15 -10.40 7.76 15.81
N ALA A 16 -9.93 7.70 17.05
CA ALA A 16 -10.59 6.95 18.13
C ALA A 16 -12.00 7.50 18.40
N GLU A 17 -12.16 8.81 18.42
CA GLU A 17 -13.46 9.48 18.59
C GLU A 17 -14.43 9.14 17.44
N ALA A 18 -13.98 9.29 16.19
CA ALA A 18 -14.79 8.99 15.01
C ALA A 18 -15.12 7.49 14.90
N LEU A 19 -14.20 6.61 15.31
CA LEU A 19 -14.41 5.17 15.31
C LEU A 19 -15.43 4.77 16.36
N SER A 20 -15.34 5.35 17.56
CA SER A 20 -16.32 5.15 18.64
C SER A 20 -17.74 5.54 18.21
N GLU A 21 -17.88 6.68 17.55
CA GLU A 21 -19.17 7.15 17.03
C GLU A 21 -19.73 6.19 15.97
N ARG A 22 -18.92 5.73 15.04
CA ARG A 22 -19.35 4.84 13.95
C ARG A 22 -19.72 3.45 14.42
N LEU A 23 -19.01 2.94 15.41
CA LEU A 23 -19.26 1.61 15.97
C LEU A 23 -20.38 1.61 17.03
N GLY A 24 -20.75 2.78 17.56
CA GLY A 24 -21.70 2.90 18.65
C GLY A 24 -21.18 2.32 19.98
N GLN A 25 -19.85 2.19 20.12
CA GLN A 25 -19.21 1.68 21.33
C GLN A 25 -17.91 2.44 21.60
N PHE A 26 -17.46 2.44 22.84
CA PHE A 26 -16.22 3.11 23.23
C PHE A 26 -15.00 2.40 22.62
N VAL A 27 -14.12 3.18 22.01
CA VAL A 27 -12.80 2.75 21.55
C VAL A 27 -11.75 3.43 22.41
N ALA A 28 -11.02 2.65 23.18
CA ALA A 28 -9.92 3.17 23.98
C ALA A 28 -8.74 3.55 23.06
N LEU A 29 -8.03 4.63 23.40
CA LEU A 29 -6.78 5.01 22.74
C LEU A 29 -5.64 4.79 23.72
N ALA A 30 -4.61 4.05 23.32
CA ALA A 30 -3.37 3.96 24.08
C ALA A 30 -2.56 5.25 23.96
N GLY A 31 -1.79 5.56 24.97
CA GLY A 31 -0.90 6.74 24.98
C GLY A 31 0.40 6.51 24.22
N ASP A 32 0.69 5.27 23.86
CA ASP A 32 1.86 4.84 23.11
C ASP A 32 1.51 3.72 22.09
N VAL A 33 2.52 3.21 21.39
CA VAL A 33 2.32 2.20 20.35
C VAL A 33 2.56 0.78 20.87
N SER A 34 3.60 0.57 21.66
CA SER A 34 4.01 -0.74 22.20
C SER A 34 4.64 -0.62 23.59
N GLY A 35 4.41 0.50 24.26
CA GLY A 35 4.94 0.77 25.58
C GLY A 35 4.06 0.26 26.70
N GLU A 36 4.30 0.79 27.90
CA GLU A 36 3.64 0.34 29.14
C GLU A 36 2.11 0.54 29.09
N ASP A 37 1.65 1.71 28.61
CA ASP A 37 0.20 2.00 28.53
C ASP A 37 -0.50 1.08 27.53
N ALA A 38 0.10 0.82 26.34
CA ALA A 38 -0.45 -0.12 25.37
C ALA A 38 -0.58 -1.53 25.95
N HIS A 39 0.44 -2.03 26.65
CA HIS A 39 0.42 -3.34 27.31
C HIS A 39 -0.61 -3.42 28.44
N GLU A 40 -0.67 -2.41 29.31
CA GLU A 40 -1.64 -2.39 30.42
C GLU A 40 -3.07 -2.42 29.88
N ARG A 41 -3.38 -1.59 28.88
CA ARG A 41 -4.70 -1.56 28.26
C ARG A 41 -5.03 -2.81 27.47
N ALA A 42 -4.08 -3.36 26.72
CA ALA A 42 -4.28 -4.59 25.95
C ALA A 42 -4.60 -5.77 26.90
N ASN A 43 -3.87 -5.89 28.00
CA ASN A 43 -4.10 -6.93 29.01
C ASN A 43 -5.43 -6.74 29.77
N GLY A 44 -5.95 -5.51 29.82
CA GLY A 44 -7.22 -5.19 30.48
C GLY A 44 -8.44 -5.35 29.57
N LEU A 45 -8.27 -5.64 28.27
CA LEU A 45 -9.38 -5.80 27.36
C LEU A 45 -10.23 -7.03 27.69
N THR A 46 -11.53 -6.84 27.62
CA THR A 46 -12.52 -7.91 27.68
C THR A 46 -13.12 -8.17 26.30
N ASP A 47 -13.83 -9.29 26.18
CA ASP A 47 -14.43 -9.71 24.89
C ASP A 47 -15.30 -8.60 24.27
N GLY A 48 -15.01 -8.27 23.02
CA GLY A 48 -15.71 -7.25 22.25
C GLY A 48 -15.19 -5.81 22.43
N GLU A 49 -14.28 -5.56 23.36
CA GLU A 49 -13.67 -4.25 23.53
C GLU A 49 -12.62 -3.97 22.45
N ILE A 50 -12.39 -2.69 22.22
CA ILE A 50 -11.48 -2.20 21.16
C ILE A 50 -10.47 -1.25 21.77
N LEU A 51 -9.19 -1.54 21.52
CA LEU A 51 -8.08 -0.64 21.81
C LEU A 51 -7.47 -0.18 20.48
N LEU A 52 -7.42 1.13 20.28
CA LEU A 52 -6.64 1.75 19.24
C LEU A 52 -5.25 2.09 19.80
N LEU A 53 -4.21 1.60 19.19
CA LEU A 53 -2.85 2.04 19.53
C LEU A 53 -2.59 3.43 18.94
N GLU A 54 -1.61 4.14 19.48
CA GLU A 54 -1.19 5.40 18.90
C GLU A 54 -0.50 5.17 17.55
N ASN A 55 -0.28 6.22 16.80
CA ASN A 55 0.24 6.19 15.44
C ASN A 55 1.59 5.43 15.38
N VAL A 56 1.61 4.29 14.71
CA VAL A 56 2.80 3.42 14.57
C VAL A 56 3.99 4.14 13.94
N ARG A 57 3.74 5.23 13.18
CA ARG A 57 4.79 6.07 12.59
C ARG A 57 5.52 6.95 13.60
N PHE A 58 5.08 6.98 14.86
CA PHE A 58 5.82 7.64 15.93
C PHE A 58 7.06 6.83 16.33
N ASP A 59 7.08 5.52 16.08
CA ASP A 59 8.28 4.70 16.23
C ASP A 59 9.07 4.66 14.90
N PRO A 60 10.35 5.11 14.90
CA PRO A 60 11.15 5.12 13.69
C PRO A 60 11.45 3.72 13.15
N ARG A 61 11.38 2.68 13.98
CA ARG A 61 11.59 1.29 13.60
C ARG A 61 10.51 0.77 12.65
N GLU A 62 9.31 1.38 12.65
CA GLU A 62 8.21 1.00 11.74
C GLU A 62 8.63 0.97 10.27
N THR A 63 9.46 1.93 9.86
CA THR A 63 9.90 2.08 8.47
C THR A 63 11.40 1.91 8.27
N SER A 64 12.09 1.34 9.24
CA SER A 64 13.53 1.11 9.15
C SER A 64 13.86 0.19 7.96
N LYS A 65 15.01 0.41 7.35
CA LYS A 65 15.57 -0.49 6.34
C LYS A 65 16.26 -1.69 6.97
N ASP A 66 16.59 -1.62 8.26
CA ASP A 66 17.14 -2.74 9.02
C ASP A 66 16.00 -3.69 9.44
N GLU A 67 16.09 -4.91 8.96
CA GLU A 67 15.10 -5.97 9.26
C GLU A 67 15.11 -6.36 10.74
N ASN A 68 16.23 -6.23 11.44
CA ASN A 68 16.30 -6.54 12.86
C ASN A 68 15.52 -5.50 13.67
N GLU A 69 15.73 -4.19 13.39
CA GLU A 69 14.99 -3.12 14.07
C GLU A 69 13.48 -3.25 13.84
N ARG A 70 13.05 -3.53 12.60
CA ARG A 70 11.64 -3.78 12.30
C ARG A 70 11.13 -5.03 13.02
N GLY A 71 11.94 -6.10 13.02
CA GLY A 71 11.59 -7.37 13.66
C GLY A 71 11.45 -7.28 15.19
N GLU A 72 12.25 -6.45 15.86
CA GLU A 72 12.13 -6.14 17.28
C GLU A 72 10.82 -5.40 17.56
N PHE A 73 10.52 -4.34 16.80
CA PHE A 73 9.28 -3.59 16.97
C PHE A 73 8.04 -4.45 16.65
N ALA A 74 8.11 -5.28 15.63
CA ALA A 74 7.06 -6.24 15.31
C ALA A 74 6.83 -7.29 16.42
N ALA A 75 7.89 -7.68 17.14
CA ALA A 75 7.77 -8.58 18.28
C ALA A 75 7.06 -7.87 19.46
N GLU A 76 7.36 -6.60 19.71
CA GLU A 76 6.65 -5.80 20.71
C GLU A 76 5.16 -5.65 20.37
N LEU A 77 4.83 -5.36 19.09
CA LEU A 77 3.44 -5.30 18.64
C LEU A 77 2.72 -6.65 18.78
N ALA A 78 3.39 -7.74 18.42
CA ALA A 78 2.83 -9.08 18.56
C ALA A 78 2.59 -9.49 20.03
N ALA A 79 3.41 -9.00 20.95
CA ALA A 79 3.27 -9.24 22.37
C ALA A 79 2.04 -8.58 23.02
N LEU A 80 1.40 -7.62 22.33
CA LEU A 80 0.12 -7.03 22.73
C LEU A 80 -1.06 -8.00 22.53
N ALA A 81 -0.90 -8.97 21.64
CA ALA A 81 -1.91 -10.00 21.42
C ALA A 81 -1.84 -11.07 22.51
N ALA A 82 -3.00 -11.58 22.95
CA ALA A 82 -3.05 -12.73 23.85
C ALA A 82 -2.48 -14.00 23.19
N ASP A 83 -2.27 -15.06 23.97
CA ASP A 83 -1.69 -16.34 23.52
C ASP A 83 -2.41 -16.95 22.30
N ASN A 84 -3.70 -16.65 22.13
CA ASN A 84 -4.50 -17.07 20.97
C ASN A 84 -4.66 -15.96 19.94
N GLY A 85 -3.85 -14.91 20.00
CA GLY A 85 -3.94 -13.75 19.13
C GLY A 85 -3.64 -14.09 17.67
N ALA A 86 -4.22 -13.29 16.78
CA ALA A 86 -3.98 -13.36 15.35
C ALA A 86 -3.82 -11.96 14.77
N PHE A 87 -3.09 -11.86 13.67
CA PHE A 87 -2.93 -10.64 12.90
C PHE A 87 -3.90 -10.64 11.71
N VAL A 88 -4.67 -9.58 11.55
CA VAL A 88 -5.52 -9.37 10.38
C VAL A 88 -5.02 -8.15 9.62
N SER A 89 -4.53 -8.35 8.40
CA SER A 89 -4.10 -7.27 7.51
C SER A 89 -5.27 -6.77 6.68
N ASP A 90 -5.70 -5.53 6.91
CA ASP A 90 -6.80 -4.91 6.16
C ASP A 90 -6.44 -3.51 5.60
N GLY A 91 -5.19 -3.12 5.70
CA GLY A 91 -4.64 -1.88 5.14
C GLY A 91 -4.15 -2.06 3.71
N PHE A 92 -5.04 -2.26 2.71
CA PHE A 92 -4.65 -2.55 1.33
C PHE A 92 -3.62 -1.56 0.75
N GLY A 93 -3.75 -0.26 1.03
CA GLY A 93 -2.83 0.77 0.53
C GLY A 93 -1.37 0.62 0.96
N VAL A 94 -1.07 -0.20 1.95
CA VAL A 94 0.28 -0.41 2.50
C VAL A 94 0.77 -1.86 2.41
N VAL A 95 -0.03 -2.82 1.93
CA VAL A 95 0.36 -4.24 1.87
C VAL A 95 1.63 -4.52 1.08
N HIS A 96 2.01 -3.61 0.17
CA HIS A 96 3.23 -3.70 -0.63
C HIS A 96 4.49 -3.21 0.09
N ARG A 97 4.38 -2.74 1.34
CA ARG A 97 5.49 -2.15 2.08
C ARG A 97 6.05 -3.12 3.12
N ALA A 98 7.38 -3.27 3.14
CA ALA A 98 8.07 -3.97 4.22
C ALA A 98 8.15 -3.04 5.45
N GLN A 99 7.12 -3.06 6.28
CA GLN A 99 6.98 -2.28 7.50
C GLN A 99 6.69 -3.20 8.67
N ALA A 100 7.14 -2.82 9.88
CA ALA A 100 7.00 -3.66 11.06
C ALA A 100 5.55 -4.08 11.33
N SER A 101 4.60 -3.12 11.30
CA SER A 101 3.18 -3.37 11.57
C SER A 101 2.42 -4.03 10.41
N VAL A 102 3.05 -4.21 9.24
CA VAL A 102 2.42 -4.79 8.04
C VAL A 102 3.02 -6.14 7.69
N TYR A 103 4.35 -6.20 7.55
CA TYR A 103 5.07 -7.37 7.06
C TYR A 103 5.65 -8.20 8.20
N ASP A 104 6.41 -7.56 9.10
CA ASP A 104 7.18 -8.30 10.10
C ASP A 104 6.26 -8.88 11.20
N VAL A 105 5.21 -8.16 11.63
CA VAL A 105 4.22 -8.67 12.61
C VAL A 105 3.44 -9.89 12.07
N ALA A 106 3.18 -9.93 10.77
CA ALA A 106 2.52 -11.06 10.13
C ALA A 106 3.34 -12.37 10.18
N GLN A 107 4.64 -12.27 10.47
CA GLN A 107 5.52 -13.41 10.64
C GLN A 107 5.61 -13.89 12.11
N LYS A 108 5.05 -13.12 13.04
CA LYS A 108 5.07 -13.41 14.48
C LYS A 108 3.78 -14.05 14.98
N LEU A 109 2.67 -13.85 14.25
CA LEU A 109 1.33 -14.31 14.61
C LEU A 109 0.69 -15.06 13.44
N PRO A 110 -0.32 -15.91 13.67
CA PRO A 110 -1.20 -16.39 12.61
C PRO A 110 -1.78 -15.19 11.85
N ALA A 111 -1.53 -15.11 10.53
CA ALA A 111 -1.83 -13.93 9.74
C ALA A 111 -2.93 -14.22 8.70
N TYR A 112 -3.89 -13.30 8.59
CA TYR A 112 -5.04 -13.40 7.72
C TYR A 112 -5.28 -12.10 6.97
N ALA A 113 -5.93 -12.18 5.81
CA ALA A 113 -6.44 -11.02 5.10
C ALA A 113 -7.76 -10.56 5.72
N GLY A 114 -7.91 -9.24 5.88
CA GLY A 114 -9.20 -8.65 6.19
C GLY A 114 -10.08 -8.49 4.95
N TYR A 115 -11.32 -8.10 5.13
CA TYR A 115 -12.34 -8.02 4.07
C TYR A 115 -12.00 -6.99 2.98
N LEU A 116 -11.33 -5.88 3.33
CA LEU A 116 -10.91 -4.89 2.33
C LEU A 116 -9.80 -5.47 1.44
N VAL A 117 -8.80 -6.09 2.04
CA VAL A 117 -7.70 -6.74 1.30
C VAL A 117 -8.23 -7.86 0.41
N GLU A 118 -9.13 -8.71 0.92
CA GLU A 118 -9.78 -9.77 0.14
C GLU A 118 -10.53 -9.19 -1.07
N LYS A 119 -11.36 -8.17 -0.87
CA LYS A 119 -12.12 -7.50 -1.93
C LYS A 119 -11.22 -6.89 -3.00
N GLU A 120 -10.18 -6.16 -2.58
CA GLU A 120 -9.25 -5.52 -3.52
C GLU A 120 -8.46 -6.56 -4.31
N VAL A 121 -7.91 -7.57 -3.64
CA VAL A 121 -7.15 -8.64 -4.29
C VAL A 121 -8.03 -9.42 -5.26
N SER A 122 -9.24 -9.82 -4.88
CA SER A 122 -10.15 -10.56 -5.75
C SER A 122 -10.55 -9.74 -6.98
N THR A 123 -10.86 -8.44 -6.79
CA THR A 123 -11.22 -7.53 -7.87
C THR A 123 -10.05 -7.33 -8.85
N LEU A 124 -8.86 -7.04 -8.32
CA LEU A 124 -7.68 -6.82 -9.17
C LEU A 124 -7.23 -8.09 -9.88
N SER A 125 -7.33 -9.25 -9.21
CA SER A 125 -7.01 -10.53 -9.83
C SER A 125 -7.96 -10.85 -10.99
N SER A 126 -9.26 -10.63 -10.83
CA SER A 126 -10.22 -10.85 -11.92
C SER A 126 -9.92 -9.96 -13.14
N VAL A 127 -9.62 -8.69 -12.92
CA VAL A 127 -9.25 -7.75 -13.99
C VAL A 127 -7.92 -8.10 -14.65
N LYS A 128 -6.96 -8.62 -13.86
CA LYS A 128 -5.63 -9.00 -14.35
C LYS A 128 -5.67 -10.36 -15.10
N ASP A 129 -6.39 -11.35 -14.57
CA ASP A 129 -6.29 -12.73 -15.03
C ASP A 129 -7.31 -13.06 -16.11
N ASP A 130 -8.55 -12.61 -16.00
CA ASP A 130 -9.64 -12.86 -16.95
C ASP A 130 -10.57 -11.62 -17.06
N PRO A 131 -10.10 -10.52 -17.67
CA PRO A 131 -10.89 -9.31 -17.79
C PRO A 131 -12.08 -9.48 -18.73
N ALA A 132 -13.21 -8.87 -18.37
CA ALA A 132 -14.33 -8.75 -19.30
C ALA A 132 -13.98 -7.83 -20.48
N HIS A 133 -14.43 -8.19 -21.69
CA HIS A 133 -14.19 -7.41 -22.90
C HIS A 133 -15.40 -6.53 -23.26
N PRO A 134 -15.22 -5.32 -23.80
CA PRO A 134 -13.92 -4.69 -24.16
C PRO A 134 -13.11 -4.24 -22.92
N TYR A 135 -11.86 -4.70 -22.81
CA TYR A 135 -10.94 -4.31 -21.77
C TYR A 135 -10.11 -3.09 -22.20
N VAL A 136 -10.36 -1.94 -21.59
CA VAL A 136 -9.65 -0.69 -21.88
C VAL A 136 -8.80 -0.31 -20.71
N VAL A 137 -7.50 -0.18 -20.92
CA VAL A 137 -6.52 0.24 -19.93
C VAL A 137 -6.17 1.70 -20.13
N VAL A 138 -6.32 2.51 -19.08
CA VAL A 138 -5.95 3.94 -19.08
C VAL A 138 -4.75 4.12 -18.14
N LEU A 139 -3.64 4.55 -18.69
CA LEU A 139 -2.39 4.77 -17.95
C LEU A 139 -2.01 6.25 -17.98
N GLY A 140 -1.55 6.76 -16.86
CA GLY A 140 -1.07 8.13 -16.72
C GLY A 140 0.10 8.23 -15.76
N GLY A 141 0.88 9.28 -15.90
CA GLY A 141 2.04 9.54 -15.05
C GLY A 141 3.08 10.39 -15.76
N SER A 142 4.21 10.64 -15.09
CA SER A 142 5.31 11.43 -15.63
C SER A 142 6.37 10.56 -16.31
N LYS A 143 6.66 9.37 -15.77
CA LYS A 143 7.73 8.48 -16.22
C LYS A 143 7.20 7.16 -16.76
N VAL A 144 7.68 6.78 -17.93
CA VAL A 144 7.38 5.46 -18.55
C VAL A 144 8.17 4.35 -17.84
N SER A 145 9.45 4.60 -17.52
CA SER A 145 10.35 3.64 -16.89
C SER A 145 9.76 2.93 -15.68
N ASP A 146 9.07 3.68 -14.84
CA ASP A 146 8.52 3.19 -13.58
C ASP A 146 7.31 2.24 -13.78
N LYS A 147 6.76 2.21 -15.00
CA LYS A 147 5.52 1.49 -15.33
C LYS A 147 5.68 0.50 -16.50
N LEU A 148 6.89 0.32 -17.02
CA LEU A 148 7.12 -0.50 -18.21
C LEU A 148 6.55 -1.92 -18.07
N GLY A 149 6.90 -2.62 -17.00
CA GLY A 149 6.41 -3.97 -16.75
C GLY A 149 4.88 -4.05 -16.57
N VAL A 150 4.27 -3.00 -16.02
CA VAL A 150 2.81 -2.91 -15.92
C VAL A 150 2.18 -2.69 -17.29
N ILE A 151 2.77 -1.81 -18.11
CA ILE A 151 2.31 -1.54 -19.47
C ILE A 151 2.35 -2.81 -20.29
N GLU A 152 3.45 -3.53 -20.31
CA GLU A 152 3.63 -4.78 -21.05
C GLU A 152 2.64 -5.88 -20.62
N ALA A 153 2.50 -6.07 -19.29
CA ALA A 153 1.60 -7.08 -18.74
C ALA A 153 0.12 -6.81 -19.07
N LEU A 154 -0.30 -5.54 -19.05
CA LEU A 154 -1.67 -5.15 -19.33
C LEU A 154 -1.94 -5.07 -20.86
N ALA A 155 -0.99 -4.58 -21.65
CA ALA A 155 -1.13 -4.48 -23.09
C ALA A 155 -1.33 -5.85 -23.78
N ALA A 156 -0.78 -6.91 -23.19
CA ALA A 156 -0.96 -8.28 -23.71
C ALA A 156 -2.42 -8.77 -23.66
N LYS A 157 -3.25 -8.18 -22.79
CA LYS A 157 -4.65 -8.59 -22.54
C LYS A 157 -5.67 -7.53 -22.94
N ALA A 158 -5.26 -6.26 -23.01
CA ALA A 158 -6.15 -5.14 -23.27
C ALA A 158 -6.57 -5.07 -24.75
N ASP A 159 -7.84 -4.76 -24.99
CA ASP A 159 -8.33 -4.41 -26.34
C ASP A 159 -7.83 -3.03 -26.76
N LYS A 160 -7.67 -2.12 -25.79
CA LYS A 160 -7.13 -0.78 -26.03
C LYS A 160 -6.31 -0.32 -24.83
N VAL A 161 -5.20 0.37 -25.11
CA VAL A 161 -4.41 1.08 -24.12
C VAL A 161 -4.42 2.57 -24.43
N VAL A 162 -4.86 3.38 -23.48
CA VAL A 162 -4.87 4.85 -23.56
C VAL A 162 -3.78 5.38 -22.64
N ILE A 163 -2.87 6.17 -23.18
CA ILE A 163 -1.76 6.73 -22.45
C ILE A 163 -1.93 8.25 -22.34
N GLY A 164 -1.97 8.75 -21.11
CA GLY A 164 -2.09 10.16 -20.80
C GLY A 164 -0.96 10.66 -19.89
N GLY A 165 -1.06 11.92 -19.46
CA GLY A 165 -0.05 12.56 -18.62
C GLY A 165 1.29 12.80 -19.35
N GLY A 166 2.34 13.13 -18.59
CA GLY A 166 3.67 13.43 -19.14
C GLY A 166 4.31 12.28 -19.90
N MET A 167 3.97 11.04 -19.54
CA MET A 167 4.51 9.86 -20.21
C MET A 167 4.07 9.72 -21.69
N CYS A 168 2.95 10.33 -22.09
CA CYS A 168 2.48 10.24 -23.48
C CYS A 168 3.47 10.88 -24.46
N TYR A 169 4.24 11.89 -24.05
CA TYR A 169 5.23 12.53 -24.91
C TYR A 169 6.37 11.61 -25.30
N THR A 170 6.77 10.70 -24.42
CA THR A 170 7.78 9.69 -24.74
C THR A 170 7.29 8.74 -25.86
N PHE A 171 6.01 8.34 -25.83
CA PHE A 171 5.40 7.52 -26.89
C PHE A 171 5.24 8.30 -28.20
N LEU A 172 4.82 9.57 -28.13
CA LEU A 172 4.72 10.44 -29.31
C LEU A 172 6.08 10.67 -29.97
N ALA A 173 7.12 10.90 -29.17
CA ALA A 173 8.49 11.04 -29.69
C ALA A 173 8.97 9.74 -30.35
N ALA A 174 8.69 8.56 -29.75
CA ALA A 174 9.01 7.27 -30.35
C ALA A 174 8.30 7.04 -31.71
N GLN A 175 7.13 7.64 -31.91
CA GLN A 175 6.38 7.65 -33.17
C GLN A 175 6.88 8.71 -34.17
N GLY A 176 7.92 9.47 -33.82
CA GLY A 176 8.52 10.49 -34.69
C GLY A 176 7.87 11.89 -34.59
N HIS A 177 6.96 12.11 -33.64
CA HIS A 177 6.40 13.42 -33.41
C HIS A 177 7.37 14.36 -32.67
N ASN A 178 7.40 15.62 -33.04
CA ASN A 178 8.16 16.62 -32.32
C ASN A 178 7.40 17.04 -31.06
N VAL A 179 7.94 16.72 -29.89
CA VAL A 179 7.36 17.02 -28.57
C VAL A 179 7.94 18.27 -27.92
N GLN A 180 8.83 18.98 -28.63
CA GLN A 180 9.49 20.22 -28.20
C GLN A 180 10.14 20.09 -26.81
N GLU A 181 9.85 20.99 -25.88
CA GLU A 181 10.37 21.02 -24.51
C GLU A 181 9.52 20.19 -23.52
N SER A 182 8.65 19.31 -24.02
CA SER A 182 7.86 18.44 -23.17
C SER A 182 8.72 17.40 -22.44
N LEU A 183 8.22 16.88 -21.33
CA LEU A 183 8.91 15.84 -20.55
C LEU A 183 9.19 14.62 -21.44
N LEU A 184 10.44 14.24 -21.60
CA LEU A 184 10.88 13.15 -22.47
C LEU A 184 11.86 12.23 -21.75
N GLN A 185 11.72 10.92 -21.92
CA GLN A 185 12.68 9.89 -21.53
C GLN A 185 13.30 9.30 -22.80
N GLU A 186 14.40 9.90 -23.29
CA GLU A 186 15.03 9.54 -24.57
C GLU A 186 15.56 8.11 -24.61
N ASP A 187 16.12 7.63 -23.49
CA ASP A 187 16.65 6.28 -23.32
C ASP A 187 15.60 5.19 -23.49
N ILE A 188 14.33 5.53 -23.32
CA ILE A 188 13.20 4.58 -23.44
C ILE A 188 12.53 4.65 -24.81
N CYS A 189 12.66 5.75 -25.54
CA CYS A 189 12.08 5.88 -26.88
C CYS A 189 12.51 4.75 -27.82
N LEU A 190 13.75 4.26 -27.70
CA LEU A 190 14.30 3.18 -28.54
C LEU A 190 13.64 1.81 -28.30
N LEU A 191 13.10 1.56 -27.11
CA LEU A 191 12.42 0.30 -26.79
C LEU A 191 11.08 0.16 -27.52
N TYR A 192 10.44 1.27 -27.90
CA TYR A 192 9.14 1.30 -28.58
C TYR A 192 9.21 1.50 -30.09
N THR A 193 10.39 1.69 -30.65
CA THR A 193 10.61 1.74 -32.11
C THR A 193 10.86 0.37 -32.71
N SER A 194 11.00 -0.67 -31.89
CA SER A 194 11.05 -2.06 -32.39
C SER A 194 9.65 -2.47 -32.88
N PRO A 195 9.51 -2.99 -34.10
CA PRO A 195 8.20 -3.44 -34.58
C PRO A 195 7.63 -4.50 -33.65
N SER A 196 6.39 -4.29 -33.24
CA SER A 196 5.64 -5.30 -32.48
C SER A 196 5.54 -6.59 -33.31
N PRO A 197 5.68 -7.77 -32.70
CA PRO A 197 5.42 -9.05 -33.41
C PRO A 197 4.03 -9.16 -34.02
N ARG A 198 3.13 -8.22 -33.76
CA ARG A 198 1.78 -8.15 -34.33
C ARG A 198 1.68 -7.30 -35.59
N ASP A 199 2.75 -6.62 -35.99
CA ASP A 199 2.82 -5.78 -37.19
C ASP A 199 3.56 -6.49 -38.34
N LEU A 200 3.85 -7.77 -38.16
CA LEU A 200 4.31 -8.74 -39.16
C LEU A 200 3.18 -9.80 -39.38
#